data_046809123189eeea9af820a8b4a1670c
#
_entry.id   046809123189eeea9af820a8b4a1670c
#
_cell.length_a   1.000
_cell.length_b   1.000
_cell.length_c   1.000
_cell.angle_alpha   90.00
_cell.angle_beta   90.00
_cell.angle_gamma   90.00
#
_symmetry.space_group_name_H-M   'P 1'
#
loop_
_entity.id
_entity.type
_entity.pdbx_description
1 polymer ?
#
loop_
_entity_poly.entity_id
_entity_poly.type
_entity_poly.pdbx_seq_one_letter_code
_entity_poly.pdbx_strand_id
1 'polypeptide(L)'
;MIKNNPYICGIDLAWHCDKNNSAMAFGELIKGELIITDLIPSIKTIPEILQKIKERPSLTGLAIDASLIIPNQTGQRFCEQQLNSFYQSKKAGCHPTNKTLYPNADSVILSQHLTQLGFCHLNHPERGCWQLECYPHPAIIELFALTERHLYKKGSVATKRQGQITLAKYLNRLHCSQVLRLTINTPYQYHLEPNYIAALKG
;
A
#
# COMPACT_ATOMS: atom_id res chain seq x y z
N MET A 1 -23.99 8.65 18.63
CA MET A 1 -22.91 7.69 18.28
C MET A 1 -21.63 8.50 18.08
N ILE A 2 -20.64 8.29 18.92
CA ILE A 2 -19.30 8.88 18.73
C ILE A 2 -18.75 8.23 17.46
N LYS A 3 -18.61 8.98 16.34
CA LYS A 3 -17.92 8.47 15.16
C LYS A 3 -16.46 8.27 15.58
N ASN A 4 -16.06 7.04 15.83
CA ASN A 4 -14.67 6.71 16.01
C ASN A 4 -13.92 7.11 14.71
N ASN A 5 -12.73 7.68 14.87
CA ASN A 5 -11.89 7.99 13.72
C ASN A 5 -11.63 6.71 12.90
N PRO A 6 -11.59 6.80 11.56
CA PRO A 6 -11.24 5.64 10.75
C PRO A 6 -9.85 5.12 11.13
N TYR A 7 -9.76 3.83 11.48
CA TYR A 7 -8.51 3.11 11.69
C TYR A 7 -8.26 2.26 10.46
N ILE A 8 -7.15 2.49 9.78
CA ILE A 8 -6.88 1.93 8.46
C ILE A 8 -5.51 1.25 8.40
N CYS A 9 -5.33 0.33 7.44
CA CYS A 9 -4.07 -0.34 7.19
C CYS A 9 -3.70 -0.28 5.71
N GLY A 10 -2.45 0.09 5.42
CA GLY A 10 -1.81 -0.11 4.13
C GLY A 10 -1.03 -1.41 4.11
N ILE A 11 -1.11 -2.19 3.03
CA ILE A 11 -0.40 -3.46 2.86
C ILE A 11 0.38 -3.42 1.54
N ASP A 12 1.72 -3.50 1.60
CA ASP A 12 2.59 -3.84 0.45
C ASP A 12 2.64 -5.37 0.38
N LEU A 13 1.78 -5.96 -0.45
CA LEU A 13 1.62 -7.41 -0.52
C LEU A 13 2.60 -8.02 -1.51
N ALA A 14 3.37 -8.99 -1.06
CA ALA A 14 4.23 -9.79 -1.94
C ALA A 14 3.39 -10.66 -2.89
N TRP A 15 3.75 -10.70 -4.18
CA TRP A 15 3.08 -11.53 -5.20
C TRP A 15 3.17 -13.04 -4.91
N HIS A 16 4.20 -13.44 -4.15
CA HIS A 16 4.44 -14.80 -3.68
C HIS A 16 4.86 -14.70 -2.23
N CYS A 17 3.91 -14.81 -1.33
CA CYS A 17 4.13 -14.65 0.10
C CYS A 17 5.10 -15.68 0.69
N ASP A 18 5.21 -16.86 0.06
CA ASP A 18 6.16 -17.91 0.43
C ASP A 18 7.64 -17.54 0.13
N LYS A 19 7.88 -16.64 -0.83
CA LYS A 19 9.21 -16.26 -1.31
C LYS A 19 9.65 -14.86 -0.87
N ASN A 20 8.70 -13.94 -0.75
CA ASN A 20 8.96 -12.55 -0.46
C ASN A 20 8.16 -12.07 0.75
N ASN A 21 8.67 -11.06 1.42
CA ASN A 21 8.00 -10.48 2.57
C ASN A 21 7.01 -9.40 2.12
N SER A 22 5.85 -9.39 2.76
CA SER A 22 4.89 -8.28 2.75
C SER A 22 5.19 -7.33 3.90
N ALA A 23 4.62 -6.13 3.88
CA ALA A 23 4.70 -5.16 4.95
C ALA A 23 3.32 -4.55 5.23
N MET A 24 3.10 -4.11 6.48
CA MET A 24 1.85 -3.47 6.88
C MET A 24 2.13 -2.18 7.64
N ALA A 25 1.30 -1.16 7.40
CA ALA A 25 1.31 0.10 8.16
C ALA A 25 -0.10 0.39 8.65
N PHE A 26 -0.26 0.62 9.95
CA PHE A 26 -1.54 0.94 10.57
C PHE A 26 -1.57 2.40 10.99
N GLY A 27 -2.73 3.04 10.87
CA GLY A 27 -2.87 4.44 11.25
C GLY A 27 -4.31 4.87 11.42
N GLU A 28 -4.49 5.98 12.15
CA GLU A 28 -5.77 6.63 12.38
C GLU A 28 -5.88 7.89 11.53
N LEU A 29 -7.04 8.11 10.92
CA LEU A 29 -7.34 9.33 10.19
C LEU A 29 -8.13 10.29 11.11
N ILE A 30 -7.47 11.35 11.57
CA ILE A 30 -8.02 12.32 12.51
C ILE A 30 -7.99 13.71 11.89
N LYS A 31 -9.16 14.29 11.59
CA LYS A 31 -9.29 15.69 11.12
C LYS A 31 -8.33 16.04 9.96
N GLY A 32 -8.22 15.18 8.95
CA GLY A 32 -7.33 15.40 7.81
C GLY A 32 -5.86 15.11 8.06
N GLU A 33 -5.55 14.39 9.13
CA GLU A 33 -4.21 13.92 9.46
C GLU A 33 -4.22 12.40 9.57
N LEU A 34 -3.34 11.72 8.83
CA LEU A 34 -3.07 10.30 8.94
C LEU A 34 -1.91 10.10 9.92
N ILE A 35 -2.21 9.52 11.07
CA ILE A 35 -1.24 9.25 12.12
C ILE A 35 -0.88 7.76 12.08
N ILE A 36 0.32 7.42 11.65
CA ILE A 36 0.82 6.04 11.66
C ILE A 36 1.14 5.64 13.09
N THR A 37 0.47 4.59 13.54
CA THR A 37 0.53 4.10 14.93
C THR A 37 1.32 2.82 15.08
N ASP A 38 1.44 2.01 14.00
CA ASP A 38 2.17 0.74 14.02
C ASP A 38 2.70 0.38 12.64
N LEU A 39 3.87 -0.28 12.60
CA LEU A 39 4.52 -0.77 11.38
C LEU A 39 4.97 -2.22 11.58
N ILE A 40 4.61 -3.08 10.62
CA ILE A 40 5.11 -4.44 10.50
C ILE A 40 5.94 -4.50 9.22
N PRO A 41 7.28 -4.39 9.32
CA PRO A 41 8.15 -4.25 8.15
C PRO A 41 8.35 -5.55 7.38
N SER A 42 8.00 -6.68 7.97
CA SER A 42 8.17 -8.00 7.36
C SER A 42 7.15 -8.99 7.91
N ILE A 43 6.34 -9.54 7.01
CA ILE A 43 5.38 -10.60 7.28
C ILE A 43 5.31 -11.52 6.07
N LYS A 44 5.26 -12.85 6.29
CA LYS A 44 5.51 -13.80 5.21
C LYS A 44 4.26 -14.46 4.62
N THR A 45 3.23 -14.67 5.43
CA THR A 45 2.12 -15.53 5.01
C THR A 45 0.77 -14.83 5.12
N ILE A 46 -0.18 -15.26 4.27
CA ILE A 46 -1.57 -14.77 4.35
C ILE A 46 -2.20 -15.03 5.74
N PRO A 47 -2.03 -16.22 6.36
CA PRO A 47 -2.52 -16.44 7.72
C PRO A 47 -1.96 -15.44 8.75
N GLU A 48 -0.67 -15.11 8.68
CA GLU A 48 -0.07 -14.10 9.56
C GLU A 48 -0.67 -12.71 9.33
N ILE A 49 -0.87 -12.29 8.07
CA ILE A 49 -1.52 -11.03 7.72
C ILE A 49 -2.93 -10.99 8.31
N LEU A 50 -3.72 -12.04 8.12
CA LEU A 50 -5.08 -12.16 8.64
C LEU A 50 -5.10 -12.15 10.18
N GLN A 51 -4.11 -12.78 10.82
CA GLN A 51 -3.97 -12.74 12.27
C GLN A 51 -3.74 -11.30 12.76
N LYS A 52 -2.85 -10.54 12.10
CA LYS A 52 -2.58 -9.13 12.45
C LYS A 52 -3.80 -8.22 12.26
N ILE A 53 -4.64 -8.52 11.28
CA ILE A 53 -5.91 -7.81 11.07
C ILE A 53 -6.92 -8.16 12.19
N LYS A 54 -7.07 -9.44 12.53
CA LYS A 54 -7.98 -9.90 13.60
C LYS A 54 -7.61 -9.37 15.00
N GLU A 55 -6.32 -9.14 15.24
CA GLU A 55 -5.83 -8.52 16.48
C GLU A 55 -6.27 -7.06 16.64
N ARG A 56 -6.88 -6.46 15.60
CA ARG A 56 -7.27 -5.04 15.54
C ARG A 56 -8.76 -4.88 15.18
N PRO A 57 -9.67 -5.19 16.11
CA PRO A 57 -11.12 -5.21 15.83
C PRO A 57 -11.70 -3.84 15.47
N SER A 58 -10.99 -2.74 15.76
CA SER A 58 -11.39 -1.38 15.39
C SER A 58 -10.97 -1.01 13.95
N LEU A 59 -10.28 -1.90 13.22
CA LEU A 59 -9.85 -1.64 11.84
C LEU A 59 -11.08 -1.52 10.92
N THR A 60 -11.13 -0.43 10.16
CA THR A 60 -12.27 -0.11 9.28
C THR A 60 -11.94 -0.17 7.80
N GLY A 61 -10.65 -0.11 7.43
CA GLY A 61 -10.27 -0.07 6.02
C GLY A 61 -8.89 -0.62 5.71
N LEU A 62 -8.76 -1.18 4.51
CA LEU A 62 -7.54 -1.80 4.00
C LEU A 62 -7.23 -1.30 2.60
N ALA A 63 -6.04 -0.71 2.39
CA ALA A 63 -5.49 -0.38 1.07
C ALA A 63 -4.34 -1.34 0.75
N ILE A 64 -4.45 -2.10 -0.34
CA ILE A 64 -3.55 -3.23 -0.63
C ILE A 64 -2.89 -3.02 -2.00
N ASP A 65 -1.55 -3.00 -2.03
CA ASP A 65 -0.76 -2.94 -3.27
C ASP A 65 -0.72 -4.32 -3.94
N ALA A 66 -1.86 -4.74 -4.47
CA ALA A 66 -2.01 -5.96 -5.24
C ALA A 66 -3.37 -6.02 -5.94
N SER A 67 -3.48 -6.85 -6.99
CA SER A 67 -4.74 -7.09 -7.69
C SER A 67 -5.66 -8.00 -6.87
N LEU A 68 -6.72 -7.44 -6.29
CA LEU A 68 -7.63 -8.15 -5.38
C LEU A 68 -8.73 -8.93 -6.10
N ILE A 69 -9.07 -8.53 -7.33
CA ILE A 69 -10.06 -9.20 -8.17
C ILE A 69 -9.49 -9.39 -9.57
N ILE A 70 -9.38 -10.65 -10.02
CA ILE A 70 -8.86 -11.03 -11.33
C ILE A 70 -9.95 -11.82 -12.07
N PRO A 71 -10.86 -11.15 -12.80
CA PRO A 71 -11.98 -11.81 -13.49
C PRO A 71 -11.59 -12.43 -14.82
N ASN A 72 -10.62 -11.84 -15.53
CA ASN A 72 -10.23 -12.19 -16.90
C ASN A 72 -9.31 -13.41 -16.95
N GLN A 73 -9.46 -14.23 -18.01
CA GLN A 73 -8.62 -15.39 -18.23
C GLN A 73 -7.25 -15.01 -18.77
N THR A 74 -7.18 -14.04 -19.68
CA THR A 74 -5.95 -13.58 -20.34
C THR A 74 -5.98 -12.04 -20.50
N GLY A 75 -4.86 -11.44 -20.90
CA GLY A 75 -4.77 -10.00 -21.18
C GLY A 75 -4.78 -9.13 -19.93
N GLN A 76 -5.08 -7.86 -20.12
CA GLN A 76 -5.20 -6.85 -19.07
C GLN A 76 -6.66 -6.71 -18.60
N ARG A 77 -6.84 -6.40 -17.30
CA ARG A 77 -8.13 -5.93 -16.77
C ARG A 77 -8.42 -4.53 -17.32
N PHE A 78 -9.70 -4.15 -17.37
CA PHE A 78 -10.11 -2.83 -17.85
C PHE A 78 -9.48 -1.69 -17.03
N CYS A 79 -9.43 -1.81 -15.70
CA CYS A 79 -8.76 -0.83 -14.84
C CYS A 79 -7.26 -0.68 -15.12
N GLU A 80 -6.57 -1.75 -15.48
CA GLU A 80 -5.16 -1.73 -15.87
C GLU A 80 -4.94 -1.02 -17.21
N GLN A 81 -5.85 -1.24 -18.18
CA GLN A 81 -5.81 -0.53 -19.46
C GLN A 81 -6.01 0.98 -19.25
N GLN A 82 -7.01 1.37 -18.44
CA GLN A 82 -7.23 2.77 -18.09
C GLN A 82 -6.03 3.38 -17.39
N LEU A 83 -5.48 2.71 -16.39
CA LEU A 83 -4.29 3.19 -15.67
C LEU A 83 -3.11 3.38 -16.63
N ASN A 84 -2.87 2.41 -17.52
CA ASN A 84 -1.79 2.47 -18.49
C ASN A 84 -1.96 3.62 -19.49
N SER A 85 -3.19 3.96 -19.90
CA SER A 85 -3.44 5.10 -20.79
C SER A 85 -2.98 6.44 -20.19
N PHE A 86 -3.01 6.59 -18.85
CA PHE A 86 -2.59 7.81 -18.16
C PHE A 86 -1.13 7.78 -17.69
N TYR A 87 -0.61 6.61 -17.31
CA TYR A 87 0.65 6.52 -16.57
C TYR A 87 1.77 5.75 -17.28
N GLN A 88 1.52 5.12 -18.42
CA GLN A 88 2.56 4.40 -19.16
C GLN A 88 3.66 5.36 -19.66
N SER A 89 3.28 6.53 -20.17
CA SER A 89 4.23 7.57 -20.58
C SER A 89 5.07 8.11 -19.42
N LYS A 90 4.50 8.11 -18.20
CA LYS A 90 5.19 8.48 -16.97
C LYS A 90 5.99 7.30 -16.35
N LYS A 91 6.20 6.21 -17.09
CA LYS A 91 6.90 4.97 -16.65
C LYS A 91 6.26 4.30 -15.43
N ALA A 92 5.00 4.57 -15.14
CA ALA A 92 4.24 4.05 -14.00
C ALA A 92 3.05 3.18 -14.44
N GLY A 93 3.09 2.63 -15.64
CA GLY A 93 2.13 1.61 -16.09
C GLY A 93 2.26 0.32 -15.28
N CYS A 94 1.15 -0.40 -15.13
CA CYS A 94 1.09 -1.70 -14.48
C CYS A 94 1.21 -2.86 -15.49
N HIS A 95 1.65 -4.00 -14.98
CA HIS A 95 1.65 -5.26 -15.74
C HIS A 95 0.24 -5.86 -15.77
N PRO A 96 -0.10 -6.64 -16.81
CA PRO A 96 -1.37 -7.34 -16.87
C PRO A 96 -1.50 -8.39 -15.75
N THR A 97 -2.66 -8.45 -15.13
CA THR A 97 -3.02 -9.53 -14.23
C THR A 97 -4.21 -10.31 -14.78
N ASN A 98 -4.07 -11.64 -14.83
CA ASN A 98 -5.07 -12.56 -15.33
C ASN A 98 -4.87 -13.96 -14.74
N LYS A 99 -5.87 -14.83 -14.89
CA LYS A 99 -5.86 -16.18 -14.31
C LYS A 99 -4.82 -17.11 -14.94
N THR A 100 -4.40 -16.86 -16.18
CA THR A 100 -3.32 -17.62 -16.81
C THR A 100 -1.96 -17.31 -16.17
N LEU A 101 -1.69 -16.04 -15.87
CA LEU A 101 -0.45 -15.63 -15.22
C LEU A 101 -0.45 -15.90 -13.72
N TYR A 102 -1.61 -15.77 -13.08
CA TYR A 102 -1.79 -15.89 -11.61
C TYR A 102 -3.01 -16.76 -11.28
N PRO A 103 -2.94 -18.09 -11.53
CA PRO A 103 -4.10 -18.98 -11.34
C PRO A 103 -4.57 -19.06 -9.89
N ASN A 104 -3.66 -18.89 -8.93
CA ASN A 104 -3.93 -18.95 -7.49
C ASN A 104 -3.28 -17.72 -6.81
N ALA A 105 -3.67 -16.51 -7.23
CA ALA A 105 -3.11 -15.28 -6.69
C ALA A 105 -3.37 -15.15 -5.19
N ASP A 106 -2.30 -15.06 -4.38
CA ASP A 106 -2.38 -14.82 -2.93
C ASP A 106 -3.22 -13.60 -2.59
N SER A 107 -3.18 -12.57 -3.42
CA SER A 107 -3.97 -11.34 -3.27
C SER A 107 -5.47 -11.58 -3.38
N VAL A 108 -5.90 -12.46 -4.31
CA VAL A 108 -7.31 -12.83 -4.46
C VAL A 108 -7.78 -13.68 -3.28
N ILE A 109 -6.94 -14.62 -2.82
CA ILE A 109 -7.19 -15.43 -1.63
C ILE A 109 -7.34 -14.54 -0.39
N LEU A 110 -6.41 -13.59 -0.19
CA LEU A 110 -6.49 -12.60 0.88
C LEU A 110 -7.79 -11.81 0.81
N SER A 111 -8.14 -11.26 -0.36
CA SER A 111 -9.37 -10.48 -0.55
C SER A 111 -10.63 -11.27 -0.20
N GLN A 112 -10.70 -12.55 -0.53
CA GLN A 112 -11.82 -13.43 -0.17
C GLN A 112 -11.94 -13.62 1.34
N HIS A 113 -10.83 -13.87 2.03
CA HIS A 113 -10.82 -13.96 3.49
C HIS A 113 -11.19 -12.64 4.16
N LEU A 114 -10.73 -11.50 3.63
CA LEU A 114 -11.11 -10.18 4.12
C LEU A 114 -12.61 -9.92 3.97
N THR A 115 -13.20 -10.35 2.85
CA THR A 115 -14.66 -10.28 2.65
C THR A 115 -15.41 -11.09 3.71
N GLN A 116 -14.92 -12.30 4.06
CA GLN A 116 -15.50 -13.11 5.14
C GLN A 116 -15.38 -12.44 6.52
N LEU A 117 -14.36 -11.59 6.72
CA LEU A 117 -14.18 -10.78 7.92
C LEU A 117 -14.99 -9.46 7.89
N GLY A 118 -15.78 -9.22 6.84
CA GLY A 118 -16.64 -8.04 6.70
C GLY A 118 -16.04 -6.86 5.95
N PHE A 119 -14.82 -6.97 5.41
CA PHE A 119 -14.21 -5.93 4.57
C PHE A 119 -14.68 -6.07 3.13
N CYS A 120 -15.71 -5.32 2.74
CA CYS A 120 -16.25 -5.37 1.39
C CYS A 120 -15.41 -4.57 0.41
N HIS A 121 -15.16 -5.13 -0.78
CA HIS A 121 -14.36 -4.47 -1.81
C HIS A 121 -15.04 -3.19 -2.30
N LEU A 122 -14.29 -2.06 -2.31
CA LEU A 122 -14.76 -0.72 -2.68
C LEU A 122 -16.02 -0.24 -1.92
N ASN A 123 -16.29 -0.79 -0.74
CA ASN A 123 -17.39 -0.31 0.07
C ASN A 123 -17.13 1.13 0.55
N HIS A 124 -18.22 1.93 0.63
CA HIS A 124 -18.09 3.28 1.18
C HIS A 124 -17.84 3.24 2.68
N PRO A 125 -16.88 4.02 3.24
CA PRO A 125 -16.54 3.99 4.67
C PRO A 125 -17.72 4.20 5.62
N GLU A 126 -18.76 4.93 5.19
CA GLU A 126 -19.97 5.14 5.99
C GLU A 126 -20.90 3.91 6.04
N ARG A 127 -20.71 2.95 5.14
CA ARG A 127 -21.52 1.73 5.02
C ARG A 127 -20.90 0.52 5.69
N GLY A 128 -19.66 0.64 6.21
CA GLY A 128 -18.96 -0.45 6.89
C GLY A 128 -17.49 -0.57 6.50
N CYS A 129 -16.89 -1.68 6.90
CA CYS A 129 -15.48 -1.93 6.61
C CYS A 129 -15.25 -2.15 5.10
N TRP A 130 -14.10 -1.70 4.63
CA TRP A 130 -13.77 -1.72 3.21
C TRP A 130 -12.35 -2.26 2.96
N GLN A 131 -12.15 -2.82 1.78
CA GLN A 131 -10.85 -3.10 1.18
C GLN A 131 -10.79 -2.50 -0.22
N LEU A 132 -9.63 -2.04 -0.62
CA LEU A 132 -9.40 -1.54 -1.97
C LEU A 132 -8.02 -1.93 -2.47
N GLU A 133 -7.94 -2.13 -3.79
CA GLU A 133 -6.70 -2.26 -4.52
C GLU A 133 -6.07 -0.88 -4.71
N CYS A 134 -4.78 -0.76 -4.44
CA CYS A 134 -4.03 0.45 -4.72
C CYS A 134 -2.77 0.12 -5.53
N TYR A 135 -2.26 1.12 -6.25
CA TYR A 135 -0.99 1.04 -6.97
C TYR A 135 -0.15 2.27 -6.63
N PRO A 136 0.88 2.14 -5.77
CA PRO A 136 1.60 3.28 -5.21
C PRO A 136 2.33 4.17 -6.21
N HIS A 137 2.81 3.64 -7.35
CA HIS A 137 3.60 4.44 -8.29
C HIS A 137 2.83 5.62 -8.89
N PRO A 138 1.61 5.46 -9.44
CA PRO A 138 0.76 6.59 -9.83
C PRO A 138 0.43 7.53 -8.67
N ALA A 139 0.10 6.96 -7.50
CA ALA A 139 -0.24 7.75 -6.32
C ALA A 139 0.94 8.68 -5.90
N ILE A 140 2.17 8.18 -5.92
CA ILE A 140 3.38 8.97 -5.62
C ILE A 140 3.58 10.07 -6.67
N ILE A 141 3.34 9.79 -7.96
CA ILE A 141 3.43 10.79 -9.03
C ILE A 141 2.46 11.94 -8.76
N GLU A 142 1.20 11.64 -8.52
CA GLU A 142 0.17 12.68 -8.30
C GLU A 142 0.38 13.41 -6.97
N LEU A 143 0.67 12.67 -5.88
CA LEU A 143 0.85 13.25 -4.55
C LEU A 143 2.00 14.26 -4.48
N PHE A 144 3.07 14.01 -5.24
CA PHE A 144 4.27 14.85 -5.22
C PHE A 144 4.50 15.62 -6.52
N ALA A 145 3.53 15.64 -7.44
CA ALA A 145 3.58 16.31 -8.75
C ALA A 145 4.84 15.92 -9.55
N LEU A 146 5.15 14.63 -9.63
CA LEU A 146 6.31 14.15 -10.35
C LEU A 146 6.00 14.00 -11.85
N THR A 147 7.01 14.17 -12.68
CA THR A 147 6.88 13.98 -14.13
C THR A 147 6.89 12.50 -14.54
N GLU A 148 7.54 11.65 -13.74
CA GLU A 148 7.64 10.21 -13.99
C GLU A 148 7.77 9.42 -12.67
N ARG A 149 7.69 8.09 -12.77
CA ARG A 149 7.81 7.17 -11.64
C ARG A 149 9.11 7.38 -10.87
N HIS A 150 8.99 7.54 -9.57
CA HIS A 150 10.13 7.54 -8.66
C HIS A 150 10.69 6.12 -8.46
N LEU A 151 12.01 5.96 -8.68
CA LEU A 151 12.69 4.67 -8.57
C LEU A 151 13.29 4.48 -7.17
N TYR A 152 12.75 3.53 -6.40
CA TYR A 152 13.23 3.19 -5.06
C TYR A 152 13.33 1.68 -4.79
N LYS A 153 12.80 0.84 -5.70
CA LYS A 153 12.83 -0.63 -5.59
C LYS A 153 13.73 -1.29 -6.65
N LYS A 154 14.20 -0.57 -7.68
CA LYS A 154 14.94 -1.13 -8.83
C LYS A 154 16.29 -0.45 -9.02
N GLY A 155 17.23 -1.17 -9.66
CA GLY A 155 18.58 -0.69 -9.93
C GLY A 155 19.65 -1.25 -8.98
N SER A 156 20.83 -0.66 -8.96
CA SER A 156 21.92 -1.00 -8.04
C SER A 156 21.52 -0.70 -6.57
N VAL A 157 22.26 -1.26 -5.61
CA VAL A 157 22.04 -0.97 -4.18
C VAL A 157 22.11 0.53 -3.91
N ALA A 158 23.10 1.22 -4.49
CA ALA A 158 23.24 2.68 -4.35
C ALA A 158 22.02 3.43 -4.91
N THR A 159 21.53 3.05 -6.10
CA THR A 159 20.34 3.66 -6.71
C THR A 159 19.09 3.46 -5.87
N LYS A 160 18.87 2.23 -5.38
CA LYS A 160 17.73 1.92 -4.49
C LYS A 160 17.78 2.74 -3.21
N ARG A 161 18.95 2.81 -2.56
CA ARG A 161 19.15 3.59 -1.33
C ARG A 161 18.87 5.06 -1.55
N GLN A 162 19.42 5.65 -2.61
CA GLN A 162 19.14 7.05 -2.96
C GLN A 162 17.65 7.29 -3.24
N GLY A 163 16.97 6.37 -3.92
CA GLY A 163 15.53 6.42 -4.15
C GLY A 163 14.74 6.36 -2.86
N GLN A 164 15.09 5.49 -1.92
CA GLN A 164 14.44 5.40 -0.60
C GLN A 164 14.63 6.68 0.22
N ILE A 165 15.84 7.24 0.24
CA ILE A 165 16.10 8.53 0.89
C ILE A 165 15.23 9.64 0.30
N THR A 166 15.11 9.69 -1.02
CA THR A 166 14.28 10.70 -1.70
C THR A 166 12.79 10.49 -1.40
N LEU A 167 12.31 9.24 -1.38
CA LEU A 167 10.94 8.93 -0.99
C LEU A 167 10.64 9.34 0.46
N ALA A 168 11.57 9.07 1.39
CA ALA A 168 11.44 9.51 2.77
C ALA A 168 11.33 11.04 2.89
N LYS A 169 12.13 11.79 2.12
CA LYS A 169 12.01 13.25 2.05
C LYS A 169 10.65 13.72 1.51
N TYR A 170 10.10 13.03 0.51
CA TYR A 170 8.75 13.32 0.02
C TYR A 170 7.69 13.06 1.08
N LEU A 171 7.73 11.91 1.76
CA LEU A 171 6.79 11.59 2.83
C LEU A 171 6.87 12.57 4.00
N ASN A 172 8.09 12.98 4.39
CA ASN A 172 8.28 13.98 5.44
C ASN A 172 7.64 15.35 5.10
N ARG A 173 7.58 15.72 3.82
CA ARG A 173 6.89 16.97 3.39
C ARG A 173 5.39 16.93 3.65
N LEU A 174 4.78 15.75 3.76
CA LEU A 174 3.35 15.62 4.06
C LEU A 174 2.99 16.05 5.47
N HIS A 175 3.96 16.18 6.39
CA HIS A 175 3.70 16.76 7.72
C HIS A 175 3.11 18.19 7.64
N CYS A 176 3.49 18.95 6.62
CA CYS A 176 2.99 20.30 6.38
C CYS A 176 1.93 20.39 5.27
N SER A 177 1.35 19.25 4.82
CA SER A 177 0.37 19.24 3.75
C SER A 177 -0.94 19.91 4.18
N GLN A 178 -1.55 20.68 3.25
CA GLN A 178 -2.85 21.32 3.48
C GLN A 178 -4.03 20.38 3.17
N VAL A 179 -3.80 19.27 2.45
CA VAL A 179 -4.85 18.32 2.04
C VAL A 179 -4.95 17.15 3.01
N LEU A 180 -3.84 16.45 3.21
CA LEU A 180 -3.73 15.31 4.14
C LEU A 180 -2.36 15.36 4.78
N ARG A 181 -2.30 15.60 6.07
CA ARG A 181 -1.04 15.52 6.82
C ARG A 181 -0.71 14.08 7.15
N LEU A 182 0.59 13.77 7.15
CA LEU A 182 1.13 12.49 7.58
C LEU A 182 2.02 12.69 8.79
N THR A 183 1.71 12.01 9.88
CA THR A 183 2.53 11.94 11.09
C THR A 183 2.85 10.48 11.41
N ILE A 184 4.07 10.20 11.83
CA ILE A 184 4.49 8.87 12.24
C ILE A 184 4.88 8.94 13.71
N ASN A 185 4.18 8.18 14.54
CA ASN A 185 4.46 8.12 15.97
C ASN A 185 5.82 7.46 16.25
N THR A 186 6.46 7.91 17.31
CA THR A 186 7.60 7.17 17.89
C THR A 186 7.13 5.76 18.32
N PRO A 187 7.92 4.71 18.11
CA PRO A 187 9.34 4.72 17.70
C PRO A 187 9.58 4.66 16.19
N TYR A 188 8.58 4.79 15.34
CA TYR A 188 8.67 4.50 13.90
C TYR A 188 9.15 5.67 13.03
N GLN A 189 9.17 6.91 13.55
CA GLN A 189 9.55 8.09 12.78
C GLN A 189 10.95 8.01 12.16
N TYR A 190 11.88 7.30 12.77
CA TYR A 190 13.25 7.12 12.26
C TYR A 190 13.29 6.36 10.92
N HIS A 191 12.26 5.60 10.57
CA HIS A 191 12.16 4.92 9.27
C HIS A 191 12.08 5.91 8.09
N LEU A 192 11.69 7.16 8.34
CA LEU A 192 11.74 8.23 7.34
C LEU A 192 12.99 9.12 7.44
N GLU A 193 13.90 8.85 8.38
CA GLU A 193 15.14 9.62 8.51
C GLU A 193 16.12 9.24 7.39
N PRO A 194 16.52 10.20 6.53
CA PRO A 194 17.44 9.92 5.42
C PRO A 194 18.77 9.32 5.86
N ASN A 195 19.29 9.74 7.01
CA ASN A 195 20.54 9.24 7.57
C ASN A 195 20.40 7.77 8.03
N TYR A 196 19.28 7.40 8.65
CA TYR A 196 18.97 6.02 9.00
C TYR A 196 18.89 5.13 7.76
N ILE A 197 18.13 5.55 6.74
CA ILE A 197 18.00 4.81 5.48
C ILE A 197 19.36 4.65 4.79
N ALA A 198 20.22 5.69 4.82
CA ALA A 198 21.57 5.64 4.26
C ALA A 198 22.48 4.65 4.99
N ALA A 199 22.26 4.42 6.29
CA ALA A 199 23.04 3.50 7.11
C ALA A 199 22.62 2.04 7.01
N LEU A 200 21.40 1.75 6.48
CA LEU A 200 20.93 0.38 6.28
C LEU A 200 21.86 -0.36 5.30
N LYS A 201 22.31 -1.55 5.71
CA LYS A 201 23.03 -2.45 4.81
C LYS A 201 22.05 -2.99 3.77
N GLY A 202 22.42 -2.88 2.51
CA GLY A 202 21.64 -3.37 1.39
C GLY A 202 21.63 -4.89 1.28
#